data_bce1c9d3dc82503e174fcde92d2fd47b
#
_entry.id   bce1c9d3dc82503e174fcde92d2fd47b
#
_cell.length_a   1.000
_cell.length_b   1.000
_cell.length_c   1.000
_cell.angle_alpha   90.00
_cell.angle_beta   90.00
_cell.angle_gamma   90.00
#
_symmetry.space_group_name_H-M   'P 1'
#
loop_
_entity.id
_entity.type
_entity.pdbx_description
1 polymer ?
#
loop_
_entity_poly.entity_id
_entity_poly.type
_entity_poly.pdbx_seq_one_letter_code
_entity_poly.pdbx_strand_id
1 'polypeptide(L)'
;YGVCGGCKWQVLPYPEQIRYKQKQVEDNLRRIGKIELPEISPILGSAKTEWYRNKLEFTFSNKRWLTNEEVRQDVKYDQMNAVGFHIPGAFDKVLAIEKCWLQDDISNRIRNAIRDYAYEHDYSFINLRTQEGMLRNMIVRTSSTGELMVIVICKITEEHEMALFKKLLQFVADSFPEITSLLYIINNKCNDTINDLDVHVFKGKDHIFEEMEGLRFKVGPKSFYQTNSEQAYNLYKIARDFAGLTGNELVYDLYTGTGTIANFVSRQARQVIGIEYVPEAIEDAKVNAEINDIKNTLFYAGDMKDMLTQDFINKHGRPDVIITDPPRAGMHQDVVDVILFAEPKRIVYVSCNPATQARDLQLLDGKYKVKAVQPVDMFPHTHHVENVVLLELR
;
A
#
# COMPACT_ATOMS: atom_id res chain seq x y z
N TYR A 1 19.29 8.75 -5.58
CA TYR A 1 18.44 9.18 -6.67
C TYR A 1 19.08 8.86 -8.05
N GLY A 2 18.23 8.54 -9.05
CA GLY A 2 18.68 8.28 -10.42
C GLY A 2 19.21 6.87 -10.68
N VAL A 3 19.47 6.08 -9.66
CA VAL A 3 19.99 4.70 -9.77
C VAL A 3 18.96 3.67 -9.30
N CYS A 4 18.39 3.79 -8.10
CA CYS A 4 17.43 2.81 -7.56
C CYS A 4 16.08 2.76 -8.31
N GLY A 5 15.77 3.74 -9.15
CA GLY A 5 14.57 3.77 -9.98
C GLY A 5 13.24 4.03 -9.24
N GLY A 6 13.23 4.17 -7.92
CA GLY A 6 12.01 4.41 -7.14
C GLY A 6 11.38 5.79 -7.39
N CYS A 7 12.20 6.84 -7.36
CA CYS A 7 11.77 8.23 -7.53
C CYS A 7 12.09 8.75 -8.94
N LYS A 8 11.47 8.17 -9.96
CA LYS A 8 11.79 8.46 -11.38
C LYS A 8 11.58 9.92 -11.77
N TRP A 9 10.69 10.63 -11.11
CA TRP A 9 10.33 12.02 -11.42
C TRP A 9 10.98 13.05 -10.49
N GLN A 10 11.92 12.65 -9.65
CA GLN A 10 12.60 13.55 -8.72
C GLN A 10 13.39 14.69 -9.45
N VAL A 11 13.75 14.50 -10.71
CA VAL A 11 14.36 15.56 -11.56
C VAL A 11 13.38 16.69 -11.92
N LEU A 12 12.07 16.42 -11.87
CA LEU A 12 11.04 17.41 -12.20
C LEU A 12 10.69 18.21 -10.95
N PRO A 13 10.60 19.56 -11.04
CA PRO A 13 10.00 20.35 -9.98
C PRO A 13 8.60 19.85 -9.63
N TYR A 14 8.23 19.88 -8.37
CA TYR A 14 6.95 19.30 -7.91
C TYR A 14 5.72 19.87 -8.64
N PRO A 15 5.61 21.18 -8.93
CA PRO A 15 4.51 21.71 -9.75
C PRO A 15 4.38 21.04 -11.13
N GLU A 16 5.51 20.69 -11.76
CA GLU A 16 5.49 19.99 -13.05
C GLU A 16 5.03 18.53 -12.89
N GLN A 17 5.42 17.86 -11.80
CA GLN A 17 4.91 16.51 -11.50
C GLN A 17 3.38 16.53 -11.39
N ILE A 18 2.82 17.48 -10.65
CA ILE A 18 1.38 17.71 -10.50
C ILE A 18 0.72 17.95 -11.86
N ARG A 19 1.28 18.83 -12.68
CA ARG A 19 0.76 19.14 -14.01
C ARG A 19 0.71 17.90 -14.93
N TYR A 20 1.77 17.09 -14.91
CA TYR A 20 1.78 15.85 -15.72
C TYR A 20 0.81 14.79 -15.21
N LYS A 21 0.62 14.67 -13.90
CA LYS A 21 -0.36 13.74 -13.30
C LYS A 21 -1.78 14.17 -13.62
N GLN A 22 -2.10 15.47 -13.52
CA GLN A 22 -3.36 16.04 -13.97
C GLN A 22 -3.63 15.66 -15.42
N LYS A 23 -2.68 15.97 -16.31
CA LYS A 23 -2.79 15.66 -17.74
C LYS A 23 -2.95 14.17 -18.01
N GLN A 24 -2.28 13.30 -17.25
CA GLN A 24 -2.41 11.84 -17.37
C GLN A 24 -3.85 11.40 -17.10
N VAL A 25 -4.50 11.91 -16.07
CA VAL A 25 -5.91 11.61 -15.77
C VAL A 25 -6.82 12.11 -16.90
N GLU A 26 -6.68 13.37 -17.30
CA GLU A 26 -7.47 13.97 -18.36
C GLU A 26 -7.35 13.21 -19.69
N ASP A 27 -6.12 12.91 -20.12
CA ASP A 27 -5.87 12.21 -21.37
C ASP A 27 -6.48 10.79 -21.35
N ASN A 28 -6.34 10.04 -20.25
CA ASN A 28 -6.91 8.70 -20.15
C ASN A 28 -8.44 8.73 -20.16
N LEU A 29 -9.06 9.57 -19.34
CA LEU A 29 -10.51 9.66 -19.27
C LEU A 29 -11.12 10.11 -20.60
N ARG A 30 -10.52 11.09 -21.29
CA ARG A 30 -11.04 11.59 -22.57
C ARG A 30 -10.79 10.63 -23.73
N ARG A 31 -9.60 10.03 -23.81
CA ARG A 31 -9.19 9.24 -25.00
C ARG A 31 -9.65 7.78 -24.92
N ILE A 32 -9.64 7.19 -23.71
CA ILE A 32 -10.03 5.79 -23.49
C ILE A 32 -11.53 5.75 -23.12
N GLY A 33 -11.94 6.54 -22.14
CA GLY A 33 -13.34 6.56 -21.66
C GLY A 33 -14.32 6.98 -22.73
N LYS A 34 -13.99 8.03 -23.52
CA LYS A 34 -14.82 8.58 -24.60
C LYS A 34 -16.26 8.87 -24.17
N ILE A 35 -16.43 9.29 -22.92
CA ILE A 35 -17.70 9.60 -22.28
C ILE A 35 -17.79 11.09 -22.00
N GLU A 36 -19.01 11.58 -21.71
CA GLU A 36 -19.19 12.95 -21.26
C GLU A 36 -18.59 13.13 -19.87
N LEU A 37 -17.69 14.11 -19.73
CA LEU A 37 -17.01 14.42 -18.47
C LEU A 37 -17.36 15.84 -18.01
N PRO A 38 -17.55 16.06 -16.71
CA PRO A 38 -17.59 17.40 -16.14
C PRO A 38 -16.19 18.06 -16.24
N GLU A 39 -16.08 19.28 -15.78
CA GLU A 39 -14.77 19.87 -15.50
C GLU A 39 -14.04 19.01 -14.46
N ILE A 40 -12.80 18.62 -14.79
CA ILE A 40 -11.96 17.83 -13.90
C ILE A 40 -11.33 18.77 -12.90
N SER A 41 -11.53 18.50 -11.61
CA SER A 41 -10.96 19.31 -10.54
C SER A 41 -9.44 19.35 -10.62
N PRO A 42 -8.79 20.47 -10.23
CA PRO A 42 -7.34 20.50 -10.10
C PRO A 42 -6.86 19.39 -9.17
N ILE A 43 -5.76 18.72 -9.56
CA ILE A 43 -5.21 17.62 -8.76
C ILE A 43 -4.86 18.09 -7.34
N LEU A 44 -5.30 17.32 -6.35
CA LEU A 44 -4.89 17.54 -4.96
C LEU A 44 -3.45 17.08 -4.77
N GLY A 45 -2.53 18.03 -4.60
CA GLY A 45 -1.13 17.76 -4.33
C GLY A 45 -0.88 17.25 -2.91
N SER A 46 0.27 16.62 -2.69
CA SER A 46 0.72 16.22 -1.36
C SER A 46 1.37 17.41 -0.62
N ALA A 47 1.00 17.63 0.63
CA ALA A 47 1.62 18.67 1.45
C ALA A 47 3.10 18.36 1.74
N LYS A 48 3.45 17.08 1.83
CA LYS A 48 4.82 16.59 1.98
C LYS A 48 5.28 15.89 0.72
N THR A 49 6.41 16.28 0.18
CA THR A 49 7.04 15.60 -0.95
C THR A 49 8.17 14.67 -0.52
N GLU A 50 8.64 14.82 0.72
CA GLU A 50 9.62 13.98 1.40
C GLU A 50 9.06 13.49 2.73
N TRP A 51 9.60 12.39 3.25
CA TRP A 51 9.22 11.83 4.56
C TRP A 51 7.73 11.49 4.71
N TYR A 52 7.06 11.26 3.59
CA TYR A 52 5.62 10.98 3.59
C TYR A 52 5.28 9.49 3.68
N ARG A 53 6.25 8.63 3.34
CA ARG A 53 6.00 7.20 3.21
C ARG A 53 6.09 6.51 4.57
N ASN A 54 5.08 5.72 4.91
CA ASN A 54 5.01 5.00 6.17
C ASN A 54 5.54 3.54 6.08
N LYS A 55 5.89 3.03 4.89
CA LYS A 55 6.44 1.69 4.70
C LYS A 55 7.52 1.69 3.64
N LEU A 56 8.69 1.14 3.97
CA LEU A 56 9.73 0.77 3.01
C LEU A 56 10.18 -0.67 3.28
N GLU A 57 10.54 -1.35 2.21
CA GLU A 57 11.14 -2.68 2.21
C GLU A 57 12.51 -2.60 1.56
N PHE A 58 13.52 -3.11 2.25
CA PHE A 58 14.90 -3.13 1.81
C PHE A 58 15.37 -4.57 1.64
N THR A 59 16.19 -4.80 0.63
CA THR A 59 16.77 -6.11 0.35
C THR A 59 18.21 -6.15 0.79
N PHE A 60 18.61 -7.24 1.43
CA PHE A 60 20.00 -7.63 1.62
C PHE A 60 20.47 -8.42 0.40
N SER A 61 21.68 -8.21 -0.08
CA SER A 61 22.25 -8.99 -1.17
C SER A 61 23.76 -9.04 -1.05
N ASN A 62 24.35 -10.18 -1.37
CA ASN A 62 25.80 -10.31 -1.51
C ASN A 62 26.32 -9.82 -2.88
N LYS A 63 25.44 -9.17 -3.67
CA LYS A 63 25.74 -8.60 -4.99
C LYS A 63 25.39 -7.11 -5.04
N ARG A 64 26.34 -6.30 -4.56
CA ARG A 64 26.26 -4.86 -4.63
C ARG A 64 26.23 -4.38 -6.09
N TRP A 65 25.33 -3.46 -6.38
CA TRP A 65 25.39 -2.65 -7.60
C TRP A 65 26.42 -1.54 -7.43
N LEU A 66 27.39 -1.49 -8.33
CA LEU A 66 28.33 -0.37 -8.41
C LEU A 66 27.75 0.71 -9.31
N THR A 67 27.73 1.95 -8.83
CA THR A 67 27.32 3.09 -9.62
C THR A 67 28.33 3.41 -10.72
N ASN A 68 27.93 4.14 -11.76
CA ASN A 68 28.85 4.55 -12.82
C ASN A 68 30.03 5.38 -12.27
N GLU A 69 29.84 6.11 -11.18
CA GLU A 69 30.85 6.90 -10.52
C GLU A 69 31.87 6.00 -9.82
N GLU A 70 31.40 5.03 -9.02
CA GLU A 70 32.24 4.03 -8.36
C GLU A 70 33.06 3.22 -9.37
N VAL A 71 32.46 2.83 -10.51
CA VAL A 71 33.18 2.14 -11.59
C VAL A 71 34.26 3.02 -12.23
N ARG A 72 33.97 4.29 -12.48
CA ARG A 72 34.96 5.24 -13.06
C ARG A 72 36.12 5.51 -12.14
N GLN A 73 35.89 5.51 -10.83
CA GLN A 73 36.89 5.73 -9.79
C GLN A 73 37.64 4.46 -9.39
N ASP A 74 37.35 3.32 -10.06
CA ASP A 74 37.87 1.98 -9.73
C ASP A 74 37.72 1.64 -8.23
N VAL A 75 36.58 2.01 -7.64
CA VAL A 75 36.32 1.73 -6.21
C VAL A 75 36.27 0.22 -6.02
N LYS A 76 37.05 -0.27 -5.05
CA LYS A 76 37.07 -1.68 -4.65
C LYS A 76 36.48 -1.83 -3.27
N TYR A 77 35.67 -2.85 -3.12
CA TYR A 77 35.07 -3.22 -1.84
C TYR A 77 35.64 -4.58 -1.40
N ASP A 78 35.96 -4.73 -0.14
CA ASP A 78 36.43 -6.00 0.43
C ASP A 78 35.32 -7.06 0.37
N GLN A 79 34.05 -6.62 0.47
CA GLN A 79 32.87 -7.44 0.29
C GLN A 79 31.80 -6.74 -0.55
N MET A 80 31.06 -7.53 -1.33
CA MET A 80 30.00 -7.03 -2.21
C MET A 80 28.60 -7.09 -1.56
N ASN A 81 28.54 -7.11 -0.23
CA ASN A 81 27.29 -7.03 0.50
C ASN A 81 26.65 -5.66 0.39
N ALA A 82 25.33 -5.61 0.26
CA ALA A 82 24.57 -4.38 0.14
C ALA A 82 23.20 -4.50 0.80
N VAL A 83 22.73 -3.40 1.39
CA VAL A 83 21.34 -3.25 1.86
C VAL A 83 20.73 -2.04 1.16
N GLY A 84 19.59 -2.24 0.53
CA GLY A 84 18.92 -1.15 -0.16
C GLY A 84 17.85 -1.62 -1.14
N PHE A 85 17.87 -1.09 -2.35
CA PHE A 85 16.85 -1.37 -3.36
C PHE A 85 17.43 -2.09 -4.58
N HIS A 86 16.61 -2.95 -5.17
CA HIS A 86 16.94 -3.54 -6.48
C HIS A 86 17.08 -2.49 -7.57
N ILE A 87 17.96 -2.77 -8.50
CA ILE A 87 18.11 -1.97 -9.71
C ILE A 87 17.11 -2.47 -10.77
N PRO A 88 16.41 -1.57 -11.46
CA PRO A 88 15.54 -1.96 -12.57
C PRO A 88 16.29 -2.81 -13.61
N GLY A 89 15.74 -3.99 -13.92
CA GLY A 89 16.35 -4.93 -14.86
C GLY A 89 17.46 -5.83 -14.30
N ALA A 90 17.86 -5.67 -13.01
CA ALA A 90 18.87 -6.49 -12.37
C ALA A 90 18.34 -7.04 -11.02
N PHE A 91 17.55 -8.10 -11.09
CA PHE A 91 16.84 -8.66 -9.93
C PHE A 91 17.73 -9.14 -8.80
N ASP A 92 18.97 -9.53 -9.10
CA ASP A 92 19.94 -10.09 -8.15
C ASP A 92 20.92 -9.05 -7.58
N LYS A 93 20.85 -7.79 -8.04
CA LYS A 93 21.74 -6.74 -7.60
C LYS A 93 21.01 -5.68 -6.81
N VAL A 94 21.64 -5.23 -5.72
CA VAL A 94 21.11 -4.24 -4.80
C VAL A 94 22.01 -3.02 -4.76
N LEU A 95 21.45 -1.84 -4.94
CA LEU A 95 22.09 -0.58 -4.66
C LEU A 95 22.15 -0.39 -3.15
N ALA A 96 23.34 -0.31 -2.60
CA ALA A 96 23.53 0.13 -1.22
C ALA A 96 23.16 1.61 -1.11
N ILE A 97 22.27 1.95 -0.18
CA ILE A 97 21.83 3.33 0.02
C ILE A 97 22.14 3.78 1.44
N GLU A 98 22.64 5.00 1.58
CA GLU A 98 22.87 5.64 2.88
C GLU A 98 21.63 6.39 3.36
N LYS A 99 20.90 7.01 2.44
CA LYS A 99 19.71 7.81 2.76
C LYS A 99 18.61 7.66 1.70
N CYS A 100 17.41 7.38 2.16
CA CYS A 100 16.18 7.48 1.40
C CYS A 100 15.33 8.62 1.97
N TRP A 101 14.84 9.52 1.12
CA TRP A 101 14.06 10.69 1.52
C TRP A 101 12.55 10.43 1.58
N LEU A 102 12.11 9.21 1.28
CA LEU A 102 10.67 8.91 1.23
C LEU A 102 10.07 8.62 2.60
N GLN A 103 10.81 7.95 3.49
CA GLN A 103 10.36 7.60 4.83
C GLN A 103 11.20 8.33 5.87
N ASP A 104 10.63 8.57 7.05
CA ASP A 104 11.31 9.20 8.19
C ASP A 104 12.72 8.66 8.40
N ASP A 105 13.63 9.53 8.85
CA ASP A 105 15.06 9.22 8.95
C ASP A 105 15.37 8.06 9.89
N ILE A 106 14.45 7.72 10.80
CA ILE A 106 14.60 6.53 11.64
C ILE A 106 14.78 5.26 10.80
N SER A 107 14.15 5.16 9.62
CA SER A 107 14.33 4.01 8.73
C SER A 107 15.74 3.92 8.15
N ASN A 108 16.38 5.06 7.86
CA ASN A 108 17.78 5.11 7.42
C ASN A 108 18.72 4.68 8.57
N ARG A 109 18.48 5.20 9.78
CA ARG A 109 19.29 4.88 10.97
C ARG A 109 19.24 3.38 11.28
N ILE A 110 18.05 2.78 11.31
CA ILE A 110 17.84 1.35 11.57
C ILE A 110 18.53 0.51 10.47
N ARG A 111 18.26 0.81 9.20
CA ARG A 111 18.85 0.08 8.07
C ARG A 111 20.38 0.12 8.11
N ASN A 112 20.96 1.30 8.30
CA ASN A 112 22.41 1.46 8.32
C ASN A 112 23.01 0.75 9.54
N ALA A 113 22.42 0.85 10.73
CA ALA A 113 22.88 0.17 11.93
C ALA A 113 22.85 -1.37 11.78
N ILE A 114 21.77 -1.93 11.21
CA ILE A 114 21.69 -3.37 10.93
C ILE A 114 22.76 -3.79 9.92
N ARG A 115 22.97 -3.01 8.87
CA ARG A 115 24.03 -3.25 7.87
C ARG A 115 25.40 -3.27 8.54
N ASP A 116 25.72 -2.24 9.30
CA ASP A 116 27.05 -2.06 9.89
C ASP A 116 27.33 -3.16 10.92
N TYR A 117 26.35 -3.49 11.76
CA TYR A 117 26.45 -4.61 12.69
C TYR A 117 26.65 -5.95 11.96
N ALA A 118 25.91 -6.16 10.87
CA ALA A 118 26.03 -7.38 10.07
C ALA A 118 27.40 -7.49 9.38
N TYR A 119 28.01 -6.38 8.99
CA TYR A 119 29.38 -6.35 8.45
C TYR A 119 30.42 -6.66 9.52
N GLU A 120 30.29 -6.04 10.70
CA GLU A 120 31.25 -6.22 11.82
C GLU A 120 31.23 -7.65 12.34
N HIS A 121 30.12 -8.37 12.24
CA HIS A 121 29.95 -9.71 12.80
C HIS A 121 29.83 -10.80 11.72
N ASP A 122 30.23 -10.52 10.48
CA ASP A 122 30.29 -11.46 9.36
C ASP A 122 28.96 -12.19 9.05
N TYR A 123 27.81 -11.50 9.17
CA TYR A 123 26.55 -12.07 8.74
C TYR A 123 26.50 -12.26 7.22
N SER A 124 26.03 -13.41 6.78
CA SER A 124 25.85 -13.68 5.35
C SER A 124 24.58 -13.01 4.82
N PHE A 125 24.70 -12.33 3.68
CA PHE A 125 23.60 -11.75 2.94
C PHE A 125 23.15 -12.71 1.82
N ILE A 126 21.85 -12.72 1.52
CA ILE A 126 21.32 -13.65 0.53
C ILE A 126 21.97 -13.45 -0.84
N ASN A 127 22.31 -14.57 -1.47
CA ASN A 127 22.55 -14.61 -2.91
C ASN A 127 21.26 -15.02 -3.59
N LEU A 128 20.64 -14.11 -4.30
CA LEU A 128 19.33 -14.33 -4.92
C LEU A 128 19.35 -15.37 -6.05
N ARG A 129 20.55 -15.76 -6.56
CA ARG A 129 20.68 -16.82 -7.57
C ARG A 129 20.86 -18.20 -6.95
N THR A 130 21.75 -18.32 -5.97
CA THR A 130 22.02 -19.61 -5.30
C THR A 130 21.10 -19.86 -4.12
N GLN A 131 20.38 -18.82 -3.65
CA GLN A 131 19.53 -18.87 -2.48
C GLN A 131 20.27 -19.22 -1.19
N GLU A 132 21.53 -18.83 -1.10
CA GLU A 132 22.40 -19.01 0.07
C GLU A 132 22.57 -17.67 0.81
N GLY A 133 22.73 -17.72 2.12
CA GLY A 133 22.88 -16.55 2.99
C GLY A 133 21.67 -16.34 3.92
N MET A 134 21.94 -15.71 5.07
CA MET A 134 20.98 -15.59 6.17
C MET A 134 20.03 -14.38 6.01
N LEU A 135 20.57 -13.17 5.83
CA LEU A 135 19.76 -11.95 5.80
C LEU A 135 19.15 -11.75 4.40
N ARG A 136 17.83 -11.58 4.35
CA ARG A 136 17.06 -11.44 3.09
C ARG A 136 16.48 -10.05 2.89
N ASN A 137 15.51 -9.69 3.69
CA ASN A 137 14.78 -8.43 3.57
C ASN A 137 14.59 -7.79 4.94
N MET A 138 14.32 -6.49 4.94
CA MET A 138 13.90 -5.75 6.12
C MET A 138 12.75 -4.83 5.73
N ILE A 139 11.69 -4.82 6.51
CA ILE A 139 10.57 -3.90 6.35
C ILE A 139 10.55 -2.96 7.55
N VAL A 140 10.45 -1.66 7.28
CA VAL A 140 10.24 -0.64 8.31
C VAL A 140 8.88 0.01 8.06
N ARG A 141 8.04 0.04 9.09
CA ARG A 141 6.75 0.75 9.08
C ARG A 141 6.73 1.76 10.21
N THR A 142 6.38 2.98 9.87
CA THR A 142 6.02 4.04 10.82
C THR A 142 4.53 4.25 10.78
N SER A 143 3.94 4.87 11.79
CA SER A 143 2.52 5.17 11.82
C SER A 143 2.25 6.61 12.25
N SER A 144 1.03 7.09 11.98
CA SER A 144 0.53 8.40 12.42
C SER A 144 0.47 8.54 13.96
N THR A 145 0.42 7.41 14.68
CA THR A 145 0.44 7.39 16.16
C THR A 145 1.84 7.44 16.76
N GLY A 146 2.90 7.49 15.92
CA GLY A 146 4.29 7.45 16.36
C GLY A 146 4.81 6.04 16.67
N GLU A 147 4.05 4.99 16.45
CA GLU A 147 4.52 3.62 16.60
C GLU A 147 5.43 3.22 15.43
N LEU A 148 6.39 2.34 15.72
CA LEU A 148 7.43 1.89 14.80
C LEU A 148 7.50 0.37 14.78
N MET A 149 7.30 -0.24 13.60
CA MET A 149 7.46 -1.67 13.38
C MET A 149 8.67 -1.94 12.48
N VAL A 150 9.49 -2.88 12.92
CA VAL A 150 10.61 -3.41 12.13
C VAL A 150 10.45 -4.91 11.99
N ILE A 151 10.53 -5.40 10.76
CA ILE A 151 10.45 -6.82 10.45
C ILE A 151 11.74 -7.21 9.74
N VAL A 152 12.49 -8.14 10.33
CA VAL A 152 13.68 -8.68 9.67
C VAL A 152 13.36 -10.07 9.14
N ILE A 153 13.60 -10.28 7.86
CA ILE A 153 13.33 -11.53 7.16
C ILE A 153 14.65 -12.24 6.92
N CYS A 154 14.75 -13.47 7.38
CA CYS A 154 15.95 -14.27 7.30
C CYS A 154 15.69 -15.65 6.72
N LYS A 155 16.76 -16.29 6.26
CA LYS A 155 16.79 -17.72 5.97
C LYS A 155 17.59 -18.41 7.08
N ILE A 156 16.98 -19.41 7.72
CA ILE A 156 17.59 -20.20 8.79
C ILE A 156 17.47 -21.66 8.42
N THR A 157 18.59 -22.34 8.30
CA THR A 157 18.67 -23.75 7.97
C THR A 157 19.24 -24.59 9.12
N GLU A 158 19.99 -23.95 10.01
CA GLU A 158 20.65 -24.60 11.14
C GLU A 158 20.40 -23.86 12.45
N GLU A 159 20.44 -24.58 13.57
CA GLU A 159 20.12 -24.03 14.90
C GLU A 159 21.09 -22.92 15.32
N HIS A 160 22.36 -23.03 14.98
CA HIS A 160 23.35 -22.00 15.32
C HIS A 160 23.09 -20.66 14.60
N GLU A 161 22.53 -20.70 13.39
CA GLU A 161 22.14 -19.49 12.64
C GLU A 161 21.02 -18.74 13.37
N MET A 162 20.07 -19.46 13.99
CA MET A 162 19.03 -18.83 14.81
C MET A 162 19.62 -18.12 16.03
N ALA A 163 20.61 -18.71 16.69
CA ALA A 163 21.26 -18.08 17.83
C ALA A 163 22.01 -16.79 17.41
N LEU A 164 22.68 -16.84 16.28
CA LEU A 164 23.36 -15.68 15.69
C LEU A 164 22.34 -14.59 15.29
N PHE A 165 21.25 -14.99 14.60
CA PHE A 165 20.22 -14.06 14.19
C PHE A 165 19.52 -13.35 15.38
N LYS A 166 19.28 -14.05 16.47
CA LYS A 166 18.75 -13.45 17.70
C LYS A 166 19.67 -12.40 18.32
N LYS A 167 20.99 -12.52 18.16
CA LYS A 167 21.93 -11.48 18.59
C LYS A 167 21.75 -10.18 17.79
N LEU A 168 21.52 -10.29 16.48
CA LEU A 168 21.21 -9.12 15.64
C LEU A 168 19.89 -8.45 16.10
N LEU A 169 18.86 -9.24 16.36
CA LEU A 169 17.57 -8.69 16.83
C LEU A 169 17.71 -8.03 18.20
N GLN A 170 18.52 -8.60 19.10
CA GLN A 170 18.82 -8.01 20.41
C GLN A 170 19.57 -6.68 20.25
N PHE A 171 20.59 -6.62 19.39
CA PHE A 171 21.26 -5.38 19.05
C PHE A 171 20.31 -4.30 18.56
N VAL A 172 19.39 -4.65 17.67
CA VAL A 172 18.36 -3.73 17.16
C VAL A 172 17.45 -3.24 18.29
N ALA A 173 17.00 -4.17 19.17
CA ALA A 173 16.12 -3.86 20.29
C ALA A 173 16.76 -2.92 21.32
N ASP A 174 18.08 -3.04 21.51
CA ASP A 174 18.85 -2.23 22.48
C ASP A 174 19.23 -0.87 21.88
N SER A 175 19.55 -0.83 20.58
CA SER A 175 19.97 0.39 19.88
C SER A 175 18.80 1.32 19.55
N PHE A 176 17.57 0.79 19.41
CA PHE A 176 16.39 1.54 19.01
C PHE A 176 15.20 1.27 19.96
N PRO A 177 15.23 1.85 21.18
CA PRO A 177 14.17 1.65 22.17
C PRO A 177 12.80 2.18 21.70
N GLU A 178 12.76 3.07 20.70
CA GLU A 178 11.58 3.58 20.06
C GLU A 178 10.81 2.55 19.23
N ILE A 179 11.39 1.40 18.91
CA ILE A 179 10.70 0.32 18.20
C ILE A 179 9.64 -0.29 19.12
N THR A 180 8.38 -0.14 18.71
CA THR A 180 7.21 -0.67 19.43
C THR A 180 6.85 -2.10 19.03
N SER A 181 7.32 -2.54 17.86
CA SER A 181 7.05 -3.85 17.26
C SER A 181 8.28 -4.34 16.50
N LEU A 182 9.08 -5.20 17.12
CA LEU A 182 10.22 -5.86 16.48
C LEU A 182 9.86 -7.31 16.18
N LEU A 183 9.74 -7.59 14.89
CA LEU A 183 9.27 -8.87 14.38
C LEU A 183 10.33 -9.52 13.49
N TYR A 184 10.20 -10.83 13.31
CA TYR A 184 10.99 -11.53 12.31
C TYR A 184 10.18 -12.62 11.60
N ILE A 185 10.63 -12.97 10.40
CA ILE A 185 10.03 -14.03 9.57
C ILE A 185 11.16 -14.90 9.04
N ILE A 186 10.98 -16.22 9.15
CA ILE A 186 11.89 -17.19 8.54
C ILE A 186 11.35 -17.53 7.16
N ASN A 187 12.09 -17.14 6.12
CA ASN A 187 11.75 -17.41 4.74
C ASN A 187 12.81 -18.30 4.07
N ASN A 188 12.58 -19.60 4.08
CA ASN A 188 13.45 -20.59 3.44
C ASN A 188 13.05 -20.88 1.98
N LYS A 189 12.04 -20.17 1.45
CA LYS A 189 11.59 -20.29 0.05
C LYS A 189 12.54 -19.56 -0.92
N CYS A 190 12.38 -19.84 -2.21
CA CYS A 190 13.15 -19.17 -3.26
C CYS A 190 12.58 -17.81 -3.68
N ASN A 191 11.45 -17.37 -3.12
CA ASN A 191 10.84 -16.07 -3.39
C ASN A 191 10.69 -15.24 -2.12
N ASP A 192 10.38 -13.95 -2.27
CA ASP A 192 10.28 -13.00 -1.15
C ASP A 192 8.86 -12.82 -0.62
N THR A 193 7.88 -13.62 -1.09
CA THR A 193 6.50 -13.56 -0.55
C THR A 193 6.47 -14.06 0.89
N ILE A 194 5.78 -13.34 1.76
CA ILE A 194 5.69 -13.62 3.19
C ILE A 194 4.28 -13.96 3.68
N ASN A 195 3.27 -13.91 2.80
CA ASN A 195 1.87 -14.03 3.20
C ASN A 195 1.53 -15.37 3.86
N ASP A 196 2.18 -16.43 3.42
CA ASP A 196 2.03 -17.82 3.88
C ASP A 196 3.04 -18.24 4.99
N LEU A 197 3.84 -17.30 5.52
CA LEU A 197 4.86 -17.57 6.52
C LEU A 197 4.44 -17.05 7.90
N ASP A 198 4.91 -17.72 8.95
CA ASP A 198 4.67 -17.29 10.33
C ASP A 198 5.46 -16.02 10.67
N VAL A 199 4.81 -15.13 11.42
CA VAL A 199 5.42 -13.92 11.97
C VAL A 199 5.71 -14.15 13.45
N HIS A 200 6.94 -13.92 13.84
CA HIS A 200 7.38 -14.08 15.22
C HIS A 200 7.65 -12.73 15.87
N VAL A 201 7.13 -12.52 17.06
CA VAL A 201 7.39 -11.33 17.87
C VAL A 201 8.69 -11.53 18.63
N PHE A 202 9.69 -10.69 18.39
CA PHE A 202 10.91 -10.65 19.21
C PHE A 202 10.75 -9.71 20.40
N LYS A 203 10.19 -8.51 20.18
CA LYS A 203 9.94 -7.51 21.23
C LYS A 203 8.69 -6.69 20.91
N GLY A 204 7.89 -6.38 21.92
CA GLY A 204 6.75 -5.49 21.80
C GLY A 204 5.49 -6.17 21.30
N LYS A 205 4.80 -5.52 20.36
CA LYS A 205 3.51 -5.96 19.80
C LYS A 205 3.69 -6.62 18.44
N ASP A 206 2.68 -7.38 18.00
CA ASP A 206 2.58 -7.94 16.65
C ASP A 206 2.03 -6.95 15.61
N HIS A 207 1.71 -5.72 16.00
CA HIS A 207 1.08 -4.70 15.18
C HIS A 207 1.44 -3.28 15.61
N ILE A 208 1.10 -2.32 14.77
CA ILE A 208 1.06 -0.89 15.07
C ILE A 208 -0.34 -0.35 14.76
N PHE A 209 -0.64 0.87 15.21
CA PHE A 209 -1.89 1.54 14.92
C PHE A 209 -1.67 2.76 14.02
N GLU A 210 -2.55 2.91 13.04
CA GLU A 210 -2.80 4.16 12.34
C GLU A 210 -4.04 4.82 12.91
N GLU A 211 -4.12 6.16 12.83
CA GLU A 211 -5.30 6.91 13.31
C GLU A 211 -5.80 7.86 12.24
N MET A 212 -7.14 7.96 12.12
CA MET A 212 -7.81 8.82 11.15
C MET A 212 -9.15 9.29 11.75
N GLU A 213 -9.32 10.60 11.99
CA GLU A 213 -10.52 11.19 12.60
C GLU A 213 -10.97 10.49 13.89
N GLY A 214 -10.03 10.07 14.74
CA GLY A 214 -10.29 9.35 15.99
C GLY A 214 -10.68 7.87 15.78
N LEU A 215 -10.61 7.35 14.56
CA LEU A 215 -10.66 5.92 14.30
C LEU A 215 -9.25 5.34 14.32
N ARG A 216 -9.08 4.21 14.98
CA ARG A 216 -7.82 3.48 15.06
C ARG A 216 -7.87 2.24 14.19
N PHE A 217 -6.85 2.07 13.38
CA PHE A 217 -6.71 0.92 12.47
C PHE A 217 -5.49 0.10 12.87
N LYS A 218 -5.72 -1.16 13.23
CA LYS A 218 -4.65 -2.13 13.47
C LYS A 218 -3.98 -2.48 12.16
N VAL A 219 -2.66 -2.29 12.09
CA VAL A 219 -1.84 -2.60 10.93
C VAL A 219 -0.83 -3.66 11.32
N GLY A 220 -1.05 -4.88 10.85
CA GLY A 220 -0.15 -6.00 11.04
C GLY A 220 1.02 -5.99 10.05
N PRO A 221 1.99 -6.90 10.21
CA PRO A 221 3.16 -7.00 9.33
C PRO A 221 2.80 -7.28 7.87
N LYS A 222 1.73 -8.02 7.63
CA LYS A 222 1.26 -8.42 6.30
C LYS A 222 0.08 -7.58 5.80
N SER A 223 -0.55 -6.78 6.68
CA SER A 223 -1.73 -5.99 6.32
C SER A 223 -1.38 -4.93 5.27
N PHE A 224 -2.24 -4.79 4.28
CA PHE A 224 -2.20 -3.64 3.39
C PHE A 224 -2.72 -2.40 4.12
N TYR A 225 -2.00 -1.31 4.02
CA TYR A 225 -2.42 0.03 4.41
C TYR A 225 -1.74 1.02 3.45
N GLN A 226 -2.45 2.09 3.06
CA GLN A 226 -1.90 3.10 2.15
C GLN A 226 -0.60 3.69 2.70
N THR A 227 0.44 3.72 1.85
CA THR A 227 1.80 4.03 2.31
C THR A 227 2.11 5.52 2.47
N ASN A 228 1.14 6.39 2.26
CA ASN A 228 1.13 7.80 2.60
C ASN A 228 -0.13 8.09 3.42
N SER A 229 -0.03 8.07 4.74
CA SER A 229 -1.17 8.16 5.66
C SER A 229 -1.92 9.48 5.53
N GLU A 230 -1.21 10.61 5.34
CA GLU A 230 -1.80 11.94 5.21
C GLU A 230 -2.64 12.07 3.92
N GLN A 231 -2.09 11.62 2.79
CA GLN A 231 -2.81 11.62 1.53
C GLN A 231 -3.90 10.55 1.46
N ALA A 232 -3.74 9.42 2.16
CA ALA A 232 -4.80 8.42 2.29
C ALA A 232 -6.03 9.00 2.97
N TYR A 233 -5.84 9.78 4.03
CA TYR A 233 -6.93 10.51 4.67
C TYR A 233 -7.64 11.45 3.69
N ASN A 234 -6.89 12.25 2.93
CA ASN A 234 -7.45 13.15 1.93
C ASN A 234 -8.24 12.38 0.84
N LEU A 235 -7.67 11.27 0.35
CA LEU A 235 -8.31 10.40 -0.63
C LEU A 235 -9.65 9.84 -0.12
N TYR A 236 -9.67 9.31 1.10
CA TYR A 236 -10.87 8.74 1.71
C TYR A 236 -11.90 9.80 2.07
N LYS A 237 -11.46 11.00 2.45
CA LYS A 237 -12.35 12.14 2.66
C LYS A 237 -13.06 12.51 1.36
N ILE A 238 -12.35 12.60 0.23
CA ILE A 238 -12.94 12.85 -1.08
C ILE A 238 -13.95 11.75 -1.42
N ALA A 239 -13.58 10.48 -1.21
CA ALA A 239 -14.49 9.36 -1.48
C ALA A 239 -15.77 9.44 -0.62
N ARG A 240 -15.65 9.78 0.67
CA ARG A 240 -16.79 9.98 1.58
C ARG A 240 -17.65 11.18 1.16
N ASP A 241 -17.02 12.31 0.82
CA ASP A 241 -17.74 13.51 0.38
C ASP A 241 -18.50 13.24 -0.92
N PHE A 242 -17.93 12.51 -1.86
CA PHE A 242 -18.60 12.07 -3.09
C PHE A 242 -19.74 11.07 -2.84
N ALA A 243 -19.60 10.21 -1.84
CA ALA A 243 -20.65 9.28 -1.45
C ALA A 243 -21.91 10.02 -0.95
N GLY A 244 -21.75 11.22 -0.35
CA GLY A 244 -22.86 12.10 0.05
C GLY A 244 -23.82 11.42 1.02
N LEU A 245 -23.29 10.73 2.03
CA LEU A 245 -24.05 9.93 2.99
C LEU A 245 -24.81 10.81 3.98
N THR A 246 -26.03 10.40 4.33
CA THR A 246 -26.94 11.12 5.25
C THR A 246 -27.31 10.32 6.50
N GLY A 247 -26.81 9.10 6.64
CA GLY A 247 -27.13 8.17 7.73
C GLY A 247 -28.17 7.11 7.36
N ASN A 248 -28.78 7.21 6.17
CA ASN A 248 -29.86 6.31 5.76
C ASN A 248 -29.44 5.27 4.72
N GLU A 249 -28.26 5.43 4.14
CA GLU A 249 -27.81 4.65 3.01
C GLU A 249 -27.30 3.26 3.41
N LEU A 250 -27.61 2.26 2.58
CA LEU A 250 -26.88 1.00 2.50
C LEU A 250 -25.72 1.22 1.54
N VAL A 251 -24.50 1.07 2.05
CA VAL A 251 -23.27 1.25 1.28
C VAL A 251 -22.60 -0.11 1.06
N TYR A 252 -22.15 -0.37 -0.16
CA TYR A 252 -21.24 -1.47 -0.43
C TYR A 252 -19.84 -0.91 -0.69
N ASP A 253 -18.85 -1.43 0.05
CA ASP A 253 -17.43 -1.14 -0.12
C ASP A 253 -16.75 -2.34 -0.78
N LEU A 254 -16.52 -2.22 -2.09
CA LEU A 254 -15.94 -3.29 -2.90
C LEU A 254 -14.42 -3.17 -2.92
N TYR A 255 -13.74 -4.32 -2.72
CA TYR A 255 -12.30 -4.41 -2.51
C TYR A 255 -11.88 -3.70 -1.21
N THR A 256 -12.63 -4.00 -0.13
CA THR A 256 -12.56 -3.26 1.15
C THR A 256 -11.23 -3.37 1.88
N GLY A 257 -10.36 -4.33 1.51
CA GLY A 257 -9.09 -4.58 2.19
C GLY A 257 -9.29 -4.84 3.68
N THR A 258 -8.55 -4.12 4.53
CA THR A 258 -8.68 -4.17 5.99
C THR A 258 -9.84 -3.34 6.54
N GLY A 259 -10.81 -3.04 5.68
CA GLY A 259 -12.03 -2.30 6.05
C GLY A 259 -11.82 -0.82 6.33
N THR A 260 -10.75 -0.22 5.82
CA THR A 260 -10.43 1.17 6.16
C THR A 260 -11.50 2.14 5.67
N ILE A 261 -11.90 2.06 4.38
CA ILE A 261 -12.96 2.93 3.83
C ILE A 261 -14.30 2.58 4.48
N ALA A 262 -14.66 1.29 4.57
CA ALA A 262 -15.92 0.85 5.18
C ALA A 262 -16.10 1.40 6.60
N ASN A 263 -15.10 1.26 7.45
CA ASN A 263 -15.14 1.77 8.83
C ASN A 263 -15.13 3.31 8.86
N PHE A 264 -14.38 3.96 7.96
CA PHE A 264 -14.30 5.43 7.89
C PHE A 264 -15.64 6.07 7.52
N VAL A 265 -16.43 5.45 6.63
CA VAL A 265 -17.73 5.99 6.21
C VAL A 265 -18.91 5.51 7.07
N SER A 266 -18.71 4.49 7.91
CA SER A 266 -19.77 3.82 8.67
C SER A 266 -20.59 4.75 9.56
N ARG A 267 -19.94 5.78 10.14
CA ARG A 267 -20.61 6.76 11.03
C ARG A 267 -21.65 7.62 10.30
N GLN A 268 -21.59 7.66 8.97
CA GLN A 268 -22.49 8.44 8.12
C GLN A 268 -23.40 7.55 7.27
N ALA A 269 -23.39 6.23 7.49
CA ALA A 269 -24.21 5.26 6.77
C ALA A 269 -25.15 4.51 7.72
N ARG A 270 -26.29 4.06 7.23
CA ARG A 270 -27.15 3.12 7.95
C ARG A 270 -26.44 1.77 8.15
N GLN A 271 -25.81 1.28 7.09
CA GLN A 271 -25.05 0.03 7.10
C GLN A 271 -24.00 0.06 5.98
N VAL A 272 -22.84 -0.54 6.24
CA VAL A 272 -21.80 -0.75 5.24
C VAL A 272 -21.53 -2.25 5.09
N ILE A 273 -21.45 -2.74 3.87
CA ILE A 273 -21.08 -4.11 3.55
C ILE A 273 -19.78 -4.09 2.76
N GLY A 274 -18.70 -4.64 3.37
CA GLY A 274 -17.38 -4.75 2.76
C GLY A 274 -17.18 -6.15 2.16
N ILE A 275 -16.61 -6.22 0.95
CA ILE A 275 -16.26 -7.47 0.29
C ILE A 275 -14.78 -7.41 -0.11
N GLU A 276 -14.03 -8.49 0.20
CA GLU A 276 -12.60 -8.60 -0.06
C GLU A 276 -12.23 -10.04 -0.40
N TYR A 277 -11.26 -10.21 -1.30
CA TYR A 277 -10.78 -11.54 -1.70
C TYR A 277 -9.95 -12.22 -0.61
N VAL A 278 -9.15 -11.46 0.15
CA VAL A 278 -8.20 -11.96 1.14
C VAL A 278 -8.88 -12.17 2.49
N PRO A 279 -9.05 -13.43 2.97
CA PRO A 279 -9.74 -13.72 4.24
C PRO A 279 -9.09 -13.02 5.44
N GLU A 280 -7.75 -12.98 5.50
CA GLU A 280 -7.01 -12.34 6.60
C GLU A 280 -7.28 -10.83 6.67
N ALA A 281 -7.46 -10.18 5.52
CA ALA A 281 -7.82 -8.76 5.47
C ALA A 281 -9.24 -8.53 6.03
N ILE A 282 -10.17 -9.46 5.80
CA ILE A 282 -11.51 -9.42 6.38
C ILE A 282 -11.48 -9.59 7.90
N GLU A 283 -10.62 -10.46 8.42
CA GLU A 283 -10.45 -10.56 9.88
C GLU A 283 -9.88 -9.26 10.46
N ASP A 284 -8.90 -8.65 9.81
CA ASP A 284 -8.40 -7.33 10.19
C ASP A 284 -9.52 -6.26 10.13
N ALA A 285 -10.40 -6.30 9.11
CA ALA A 285 -11.52 -5.37 8.98
C ALA A 285 -12.51 -5.48 10.14
N LYS A 286 -12.84 -6.70 10.57
CA LYS A 286 -13.69 -6.97 11.73
C LYS A 286 -13.06 -6.46 13.02
N VAL A 287 -11.77 -6.75 13.23
CA VAL A 287 -11.01 -6.25 14.38
C VAL A 287 -10.99 -4.72 14.40
N ASN A 288 -10.80 -4.09 13.24
CA ASN A 288 -10.84 -2.63 13.12
C ASN A 288 -12.23 -2.05 13.43
N ALA A 289 -13.31 -2.73 13.05
CA ALA A 289 -14.65 -2.34 13.45
C ALA A 289 -14.86 -2.46 14.97
N GLU A 290 -14.41 -3.55 15.57
CA GLU A 290 -14.52 -3.80 17.02
C GLU A 290 -13.74 -2.75 17.84
N ILE A 291 -12.48 -2.47 17.48
CA ILE A 291 -11.63 -1.47 18.16
C ILE A 291 -12.31 -0.08 18.20
N ASN A 292 -13.09 0.24 17.16
CA ASN A 292 -13.77 1.53 17.01
C ASN A 292 -15.23 1.52 17.46
N ASP A 293 -15.71 0.43 18.09
CA ASP A 293 -17.12 0.23 18.47
C ASP A 293 -18.11 0.43 17.32
N ILE A 294 -17.73 0.05 16.11
CA ILE A 294 -18.55 0.13 14.91
C ILE A 294 -19.39 -1.15 14.81
N LYS A 295 -20.71 -1.01 14.77
CA LYS A 295 -21.67 -2.15 14.79
C LYS A 295 -22.49 -2.29 13.51
N ASN A 296 -22.37 -1.34 12.60
CA ASN A 296 -23.16 -1.30 11.37
C ASN A 296 -22.33 -1.66 10.12
N THR A 297 -21.21 -2.36 10.30
CA THR A 297 -20.41 -2.92 9.21
C THR A 297 -20.52 -4.44 9.17
N LEU A 298 -20.61 -5.01 7.97
CA LEU A 298 -20.55 -6.46 7.72
C LEU A 298 -19.46 -6.72 6.69
N PHE A 299 -18.67 -7.76 6.92
CA PHE A 299 -17.53 -8.08 6.06
C PHE A 299 -17.61 -9.51 5.54
N TYR A 300 -17.36 -9.69 4.24
CA TYR A 300 -17.42 -10.97 3.54
C TYR A 300 -16.12 -11.23 2.78
N ALA A 301 -15.54 -12.42 2.98
CA ALA A 301 -14.36 -12.88 2.25
C ALA A 301 -14.77 -13.68 1.01
N GLY A 302 -14.21 -13.36 -0.13
CA GLY A 302 -14.38 -14.11 -1.37
C GLY A 302 -14.03 -13.31 -2.62
N ASP A 303 -13.88 -14.00 -3.74
CA ASP A 303 -13.64 -13.36 -5.03
C ASP A 303 -14.85 -12.45 -5.38
N MET A 304 -14.57 -11.22 -5.74
CA MET A 304 -15.59 -10.20 -6.01
C MET A 304 -16.61 -10.66 -7.05
N LYS A 305 -16.14 -11.30 -8.13
CA LYS A 305 -17.01 -11.80 -9.21
C LYS A 305 -17.95 -12.94 -8.76
N ASP A 306 -17.52 -13.73 -7.75
CA ASP A 306 -18.29 -14.87 -7.25
C ASP A 306 -19.18 -14.46 -6.07
N MET A 307 -18.79 -13.45 -5.30
CA MET A 307 -19.50 -12.96 -4.13
C MET A 307 -20.57 -11.93 -4.48
N LEU A 308 -20.24 -10.92 -5.29
CA LEU A 308 -21.16 -9.86 -5.68
C LEU A 308 -22.07 -10.37 -6.81
N THR A 309 -23.12 -11.10 -6.43
CA THR A 309 -24.09 -11.71 -7.34
C THR A 309 -25.48 -11.07 -7.17
N GLN A 310 -26.40 -11.37 -8.09
CA GLN A 310 -27.80 -10.95 -7.93
C GLN A 310 -28.42 -11.54 -6.65
N ASP A 311 -28.07 -12.77 -6.29
CA ASP A 311 -28.54 -13.40 -5.06
C ASP A 311 -27.99 -12.70 -3.82
N PHE A 312 -26.73 -12.27 -3.85
CA PHE A 312 -26.14 -11.46 -2.77
C PHE A 312 -26.90 -10.14 -2.60
N ILE A 313 -27.19 -9.44 -3.70
CA ILE A 313 -28.00 -8.21 -3.69
C ILE A 313 -29.41 -8.47 -3.15
N ASN A 314 -30.06 -9.54 -3.58
CA ASN A 314 -31.40 -9.91 -3.11
C ASN A 314 -31.43 -10.22 -1.60
N LYS A 315 -30.37 -10.86 -1.09
CA LYS A 315 -30.24 -11.22 0.33
C LYS A 315 -29.91 -10.03 1.23
N HIS A 316 -29.01 -9.17 0.80
CA HIS A 316 -28.47 -8.07 1.62
C HIS A 316 -29.09 -6.71 1.34
N GLY A 317 -29.86 -6.61 0.27
CA GLY A 317 -30.51 -5.38 -0.20
C GLY A 317 -29.71 -4.67 -1.30
N ARG A 318 -30.42 -3.90 -2.12
CA ARG A 318 -29.79 -3.06 -3.15
C ARG A 318 -29.05 -1.91 -2.48
N PRO A 319 -27.75 -1.70 -2.77
CA PRO A 319 -27.01 -0.58 -2.21
C PRO A 319 -27.55 0.76 -2.74
N ASP A 320 -27.60 1.76 -1.88
CA ASP A 320 -27.83 3.15 -2.29
C ASP A 320 -26.56 3.75 -2.89
N VAL A 321 -25.41 3.36 -2.34
CA VAL A 321 -24.10 3.82 -2.77
C VAL A 321 -23.12 2.63 -2.84
N ILE A 322 -22.32 2.59 -3.90
CA ILE A 322 -21.14 1.70 -3.99
C ILE A 322 -19.90 2.56 -3.96
N ILE A 323 -18.97 2.21 -3.08
CA ILE A 323 -17.58 2.70 -3.11
C ILE A 323 -16.71 1.54 -3.59
N THR A 324 -15.85 1.77 -4.56
CA THR A 324 -14.99 0.72 -5.12
C THR A 324 -13.57 1.22 -5.31
N ASP A 325 -12.58 0.43 -4.84
CA ASP A 325 -11.14 0.69 -4.99
C ASP A 325 -10.46 -0.57 -5.54
N PRO A 326 -10.69 -0.93 -6.82
CA PRO A 326 -10.21 -2.17 -7.40
C PRO A 326 -8.70 -2.15 -7.64
N PRO A 327 -8.06 -3.32 -7.84
CA PRO A 327 -6.65 -3.41 -8.21
C PRO A 327 -6.36 -2.71 -9.54
N ARG A 328 -5.07 -2.54 -9.87
CA ARG A 328 -4.61 -1.85 -11.09
C ARG A 328 -5.23 -2.32 -12.40
N ALA A 329 -5.74 -3.55 -12.45
CA ALA A 329 -6.42 -4.11 -13.62
C ALA A 329 -7.84 -3.53 -13.82
N GLY A 330 -8.38 -2.81 -12.85
CA GLY A 330 -9.77 -2.37 -12.81
C GLY A 330 -10.73 -3.48 -12.38
N MET A 331 -12.03 -3.27 -12.58
CA MET A 331 -13.06 -4.25 -12.25
C MET A 331 -13.18 -5.33 -13.34
N HIS A 332 -13.54 -6.56 -12.90
CA HIS A 332 -13.96 -7.61 -13.84
C HIS A 332 -15.31 -7.27 -14.46
N GLN A 333 -15.58 -7.75 -15.69
CA GLN A 333 -16.85 -7.48 -16.37
C GLN A 333 -18.06 -7.91 -15.54
N ASP A 334 -18.01 -9.09 -14.92
CA ASP A 334 -19.11 -9.61 -14.10
C ASP A 334 -19.44 -8.68 -12.92
N VAL A 335 -18.44 -8.04 -12.33
CA VAL A 335 -18.62 -7.05 -11.25
C VAL A 335 -19.34 -5.82 -11.79
N VAL A 336 -18.94 -5.32 -12.95
CA VAL A 336 -19.62 -4.19 -13.62
C VAL A 336 -21.07 -4.54 -13.93
N ASP A 337 -21.33 -5.75 -14.44
CA ASP A 337 -22.69 -6.20 -14.77
C ASP A 337 -23.60 -6.27 -13.54
N VAL A 338 -23.08 -6.73 -12.39
CA VAL A 338 -23.85 -6.74 -11.14
C VAL A 338 -24.06 -5.33 -10.59
N ILE A 339 -23.10 -4.43 -10.73
CA ILE A 339 -23.30 -3.01 -10.38
C ILE A 339 -24.42 -2.40 -11.24
N LEU A 340 -24.43 -2.68 -12.54
CA LEU A 340 -25.48 -2.24 -13.45
C LEU A 340 -26.87 -2.86 -13.12
N PHE A 341 -26.88 -4.08 -12.59
CA PHE A 341 -28.10 -4.73 -12.09
C PHE A 341 -28.58 -4.13 -10.76
N ALA A 342 -27.64 -3.85 -9.84
CA ALA A 342 -27.95 -3.32 -8.52
C ALA A 342 -28.50 -1.88 -8.58
N GLU A 343 -28.11 -1.11 -9.59
CA GLU A 343 -28.52 0.27 -9.84
C GLU A 343 -28.39 1.18 -8.60
N PRO A 344 -27.20 1.24 -7.93
CA PRO A 344 -27.01 2.21 -6.86
C PRO A 344 -27.22 3.64 -7.38
N LYS A 345 -27.73 4.53 -6.54
CA LYS A 345 -27.92 5.95 -6.89
C LYS A 345 -26.60 6.63 -7.20
N ARG A 346 -25.53 6.20 -6.52
CA ARG A 346 -24.16 6.73 -6.68
C ARG A 346 -23.13 5.62 -6.67
N ILE A 347 -22.08 5.83 -7.47
CA ILE A 347 -20.86 5.02 -7.43
C ILE A 347 -19.69 5.97 -7.21
N VAL A 348 -18.87 5.70 -6.20
CA VAL A 348 -17.59 6.37 -5.97
C VAL A 348 -16.49 5.41 -6.37
N TYR A 349 -15.76 5.74 -7.43
CA TYR A 349 -14.72 4.89 -7.98
C TYR A 349 -13.34 5.50 -7.69
N VAL A 350 -12.63 4.93 -6.74
CA VAL A 350 -11.22 5.22 -6.44
C VAL A 350 -10.33 4.33 -7.30
N SER A 351 -9.28 4.87 -7.90
CA SER A 351 -8.38 4.08 -8.77
C SER A 351 -6.97 4.61 -8.81
N CYS A 352 -6.00 3.71 -8.70
CA CYS A 352 -4.58 4.00 -8.93
C CYS A 352 -4.17 3.90 -10.41
N ASN A 353 -5.10 3.64 -11.33
CA ASN A 353 -4.85 3.51 -12.75
C ASN A 353 -5.96 4.18 -13.60
N PRO A 354 -5.78 5.43 -14.01
CA PRO A 354 -6.78 6.15 -14.78
C PRO A 354 -7.16 5.51 -16.11
N ALA A 355 -6.30 4.66 -16.70
CA ALA A 355 -6.59 4.00 -17.95
C ALA A 355 -7.62 2.88 -17.81
N THR A 356 -7.47 2.02 -16.79
CA THR A 356 -8.45 0.96 -16.49
C THR A 356 -9.73 1.55 -15.93
N GLN A 357 -9.64 2.61 -15.11
CA GLN A 357 -10.81 3.35 -14.66
C GLN A 357 -11.62 3.91 -15.84
N ALA A 358 -10.94 4.53 -16.82
CA ALA A 358 -11.60 5.07 -18.01
C ALA A 358 -12.35 3.99 -18.82
N ARG A 359 -11.77 2.78 -18.93
CA ARG A 359 -12.43 1.60 -19.55
C ARG A 359 -13.71 1.22 -18.79
N ASP A 360 -13.62 1.13 -17.48
CA ASP A 360 -14.75 0.71 -16.65
C ASP A 360 -15.85 1.77 -16.63
N LEU A 361 -15.48 3.06 -16.64
CA LEU A 361 -16.44 4.16 -16.78
C LEU A 361 -17.21 4.09 -18.10
N GLN A 362 -16.55 3.70 -19.19
CA GLN A 362 -17.22 3.50 -20.49
C GLN A 362 -18.28 2.39 -20.42
N LEU A 363 -18.03 1.31 -19.68
CA LEU A 363 -18.98 0.23 -19.47
C LEU A 363 -20.20 0.68 -18.63
N LEU A 364 -20.00 1.62 -17.71
CA LEU A 364 -21.04 2.16 -16.85
C LEU A 364 -21.85 3.29 -17.50
N ASP A 365 -21.34 3.94 -18.56
CA ASP A 365 -21.91 5.16 -19.15
C ASP A 365 -23.37 4.99 -19.63
N GLY A 366 -23.77 3.78 -20.00
CA GLY A 366 -25.15 3.50 -20.43
C GLY A 366 -26.21 3.81 -19.37
N LYS A 367 -25.89 3.68 -18.08
CA LYS A 367 -26.80 3.95 -16.96
C LYS A 367 -26.34 5.10 -16.07
N TYR A 368 -25.07 5.44 -16.07
CA TYR A 368 -24.48 6.41 -15.15
C TYR A 368 -23.88 7.62 -15.88
N LYS A 369 -23.89 8.74 -15.21
CA LYS A 369 -23.22 9.97 -15.65
C LYS A 369 -22.11 10.31 -14.66
N VAL A 370 -20.92 10.63 -15.16
CA VAL A 370 -19.83 11.18 -14.33
C VAL A 370 -20.21 12.59 -13.89
N LYS A 371 -20.20 12.84 -12.59
CA LYS A 371 -20.58 14.11 -11.96
C LYS A 371 -19.42 14.90 -11.41
N ALA A 372 -18.38 14.19 -10.93
CA ALA A 372 -17.17 14.82 -10.43
C ALA A 372 -15.95 13.91 -10.66
N VAL A 373 -14.79 14.53 -10.83
CA VAL A 373 -13.50 13.85 -10.98
C VAL A 373 -12.47 14.61 -10.17
N GLN A 374 -11.81 13.93 -9.25
CA GLN A 374 -10.77 14.50 -8.39
C GLN A 374 -9.50 13.66 -8.44
N PRO A 375 -8.48 14.09 -9.20
CA PRO A 375 -7.15 13.48 -9.12
C PRO A 375 -6.46 13.80 -7.80
N VAL A 376 -5.62 12.87 -7.31
CA VAL A 376 -4.87 13.00 -6.05
C VAL A 376 -3.44 12.50 -6.24
N ASP A 377 -2.47 13.30 -5.82
CA ASP A 377 -1.08 12.86 -5.77
C ASP A 377 -0.76 12.16 -4.45
N MET A 378 -0.86 10.82 -4.46
CA MET A 378 -0.49 9.99 -3.32
C MET A 378 1.02 9.78 -3.16
N PHE A 379 1.77 9.86 -4.28
CA PHE A 379 3.17 9.44 -4.32
C PHE A 379 4.04 10.45 -5.07
N PRO A 380 4.43 11.57 -4.44
CA PRO A 380 5.41 12.51 -5.00
C PRO A 380 6.67 11.82 -5.52
N HIS A 381 7.29 12.39 -6.54
CA HIS A 381 8.47 11.88 -7.24
C HIS A 381 8.25 10.59 -8.06
N THR A 382 7.02 10.13 -8.19
CA THR A 382 6.64 9.00 -9.04
C THR A 382 5.62 9.43 -10.10
N HIS A 383 5.39 8.59 -11.10
CA HIS A 383 4.35 8.81 -12.12
C HIS A 383 2.95 8.34 -11.68
N HIS A 384 2.84 7.74 -10.52
CA HIS A 384 1.57 7.24 -10.02
C HIS A 384 0.63 8.37 -9.62
N VAL A 385 -0.62 8.23 -9.96
CA VAL A 385 -1.71 9.15 -9.59
C VAL A 385 -2.93 8.33 -9.17
N GLU A 386 -3.59 8.75 -8.10
CA GLU A 386 -4.91 8.26 -7.73
C GLU A 386 -5.97 9.18 -8.31
N ASN A 387 -7.13 8.64 -8.61
CA ASN A 387 -8.25 9.41 -9.12
C ASN A 387 -9.58 8.92 -8.52
N VAL A 388 -10.37 9.85 -8.01
CA VAL A 388 -11.71 9.57 -7.48
C VAL A 388 -12.74 10.11 -8.44
N VAL A 389 -13.70 9.26 -8.85
CA VAL A 389 -14.77 9.62 -9.75
C VAL A 389 -16.11 9.37 -9.07
N LEU A 390 -16.98 10.38 -9.11
CA LEU A 390 -18.38 10.22 -8.72
C LEU A 390 -19.22 9.99 -9.97
N LEU A 391 -20.02 8.90 -9.95
CA LEU A 391 -21.06 8.64 -10.93
C LEU A 391 -22.43 8.69 -10.25
N GLU A 392 -23.41 9.22 -10.95
CA GLU A 392 -24.81 9.19 -10.55
C GLU A 392 -25.66 8.48 -11.60
N LEU A 393 -26.66 7.75 -11.14
CA LEU A 393 -27.65 7.07 -11.99
C LEU A 393 -28.39 8.13 -12.84
N ARG A 394 -28.58 7.86 -14.13
CA ARG A 394 -29.29 8.76 -15.07
C ARG A 394 -30.75 8.84 -14.78
#